data_31268abbc4af02838f91143c3491728c
#
_entry.id   31268abbc4af02838f91143c3491728c
#
_cell.length_a   1.000
_cell.length_b   1.000
_cell.length_c   1.000
_cell.angle_alpha   90.00
_cell.angle_beta   90.00
_cell.angle_gamma   90.00
#
_symmetry.space_group_name_H-M   'P 1'
#
loop_
_entity.id
_entity.type
_entity.pdbx_description
1 polymer ?
#
loop_
_entity_poly.entity_id
_entity_poly.type
_entity_poly.pdbx_seq_one_letter_code
_entity_poly.pdbx_strand_id
1 'polypeptide(L)'
;MTNETSKARHRRLPDTQYALAYFVGQGIDIGCGDDSLGQHRAVFPGITEVRPWDLPDGDAQLMSGVADNTYDFVHSSHCLEHMRDPYEAMSNWIRICRPGGYIVVTVPEEDLYEQGHWPSQYNHDHKTTWTIAKESSWSPVSQSV
;
A
#
# COMPACT_ATOMS: atom_id res chain seq x y z
N MET A 1 8.88 -8.30 -11.79
CA MET A 1 8.24 -7.44 -10.77
C MET A 1 7.27 -6.50 -11.44
N THR A 2 6.12 -6.34 -10.88
CA THR A 2 5.08 -5.48 -11.44
C THR A 2 5.32 -4.06 -10.92
N ASN A 3 5.38 -3.09 -11.80
CA ASN A 3 5.58 -1.67 -11.46
C ASN A 3 4.28 -1.07 -10.91
N GLU A 4 3.84 -1.51 -9.73
CA GLU A 4 2.52 -1.18 -9.20
C GLU A 4 2.40 0.28 -8.74
N THR A 5 3.47 0.83 -8.16
CA THR A 5 3.53 2.26 -7.83
C THR A 5 3.43 3.12 -9.09
N SER A 6 4.16 2.78 -10.15
CA SER A 6 4.06 3.47 -11.44
C SER A 6 2.66 3.39 -12.04
N LYS A 7 2.00 2.25 -11.96
CA LYS A 7 0.63 2.06 -12.45
C LYS A 7 -0.38 2.86 -11.63
N ALA A 8 -0.30 2.81 -10.31
CA ALA A 8 -1.19 3.56 -9.41
C ALA A 8 -1.03 5.06 -9.64
N ARG A 9 0.21 5.54 -9.72
CA ARG A 9 0.50 6.92 -10.07
C ARG A 9 -0.15 7.34 -11.39
N HIS A 10 0.07 6.56 -12.44
CA HIS A 10 -0.42 6.91 -13.77
C HIS A 10 -1.94 7.02 -13.82
N ARG A 11 -2.65 6.12 -13.14
CA ARG A 11 -4.11 6.13 -13.06
C ARG A 11 -4.67 7.31 -12.27
N ARG A 12 -3.89 7.85 -11.31
CA ARG A 12 -4.35 8.89 -10.38
C ARG A 12 -3.77 10.28 -10.64
N LEU A 13 -2.96 10.44 -11.68
CA LEU A 13 -2.40 11.75 -12.05
C LEU A 13 -3.44 12.87 -12.22
N PRO A 14 -4.66 12.61 -12.73
CA PRO A 14 -5.68 13.65 -12.82
C PRO A 14 -6.24 14.10 -11.46
N ASP A 15 -6.04 13.31 -10.39
CA ASP A 15 -6.46 13.68 -9.06
C ASP A 15 -5.40 14.57 -8.40
N THR A 16 -5.69 15.86 -8.30
CA THR A 16 -4.78 16.84 -7.70
C THR A 16 -4.56 16.59 -6.20
N GLN A 17 -5.54 16.05 -5.49
CA GLN A 17 -5.36 15.68 -4.08
C GLN A 17 -4.36 14.53 -3.93
N TYR A 18 -4.46 13.54 -4.79
CA TYR A 18 -3.49 12.44 -4.80
C TYR A 18 -2.06 12.94 -5.00
N ALA A 19 -1.86 13.86 -5.96
CA ALA A 19 -0.53 14.36 -6.27
C ALA A 19 0.01 15.39 -5.27
N LEU A 20 -0.85 16.25 -4.69
CA LEU A 20 -0.44 17.45 -3.98
C LEU A 20 -0.75 17.44 -2.49
N ALA A 21 -1.78 16.71 -2.04
CA ALA A 21 -2.22 16.76 -0.66
C ALA A 21 -1.71 15.59 0.19
N TYR A 22 -1.69 14.37 -0.36
CA TYR A 22 -1.40 13.18 0.45
C TYR A 22 0.09 12.91 0.64
N PHE A 23 0.91 13.29 -0.33
CA PHE A 23 2.34 13.01 -0.34
C PHE A 23 3.14 14.29 -0.09
N VAL A 24 3.16 14.72 1.16
CA VAL A 24 3.88 15.93 1.59
C VAL A 24 4.79 15.57 2.75
N GLY A 25 6.05 16.00 2.67
CA GLY A 25 7.04 15.76 3.70
C GLY A 25 7.83 14.46 3.52
N GLN A 26 8.15 13.82 4.62
CA GLN A 26 8.93 12.59 4.68
C GLN A 26 8.02 11.37 4.76
N GLY A 27 8.16 10.45 3.82
CA GLY A 27 7.33 9.26 3.75
C GLY A 27 8.09 7.94 3.76
N ILE A 28 7.31 6.86 3.81
CA ILE A 28 7.77 5.50 3.61
C ILE A 28 6.90 4.83 2.56
N ASP A 29 7.53 4.01 1.70
CA ASP A 29 6.85 3.24 0.66
C ASP A 29 7.07 1.74 0.92
N ILE A 30 6.01 1.08 1.40
CA ILE A 30 6.06 -0.28 1.93
C ILE A 30 5.72 -1.29 0.85
N GLY A 31 6.60 -2.27 0.65
CA GLY A 31 6.45 -3.31 -0.37
C GLY A 31 6.70 -2.79 -1.78
N CYS A 32 7.55 -1.78 -1.92
CA CYS A 32 7.73 -1.04 -3.16
C CYS A 32 8.57 -1.78 -4.23
N GLY A 33 9.34 -2.80 -3.86
CA GLY A 33 10.29 -3.43 -4.76
C GLY A 33 11.25 -2.40 -5.37
N ASP A 34 11.43 -2.50 -6.68
CA ASP A 34 12.28 -1.59 -7.45
C ASP A 34 11.52 -0.35 -7.99
N ASP A 35 10.26 -0.16 -7.60
CA ASP A 35 9.38 0.91 -8.11
C ASP A 35 8.90 1.82 -6.98
N SER A 36 9.82 2.33 -6.18
CA SER A 36 9.49 3.21 -5.06
C SER A 36 8.92 4.55 -5.52
N LEU A 37 7.94 5.04 -4.76
CA LEU A 37 7.36 6.38 -4.92
C LEU A 37 8.43 7.49 -4.94
N GLY A 38 9.53 7.30 -4.25
CA GLY A 38 10.66 8.21 -4.25
C GLY A 38 11.28 8.47 -5.62
N GLN A 39 11.12 7.56 -6.57
CA GLN A 39 11.57 7.72 -7.95
C GLN A 39 10.65 8.64 -8.76
N HIS A 40 9.48 8.98 -8.25
CA HIS A 40 8.45 9.75 -8.94
C HIS A 40 8.29 11.18 -8.38
N ARG A 41 9.29 11.70 -7.69
CA ARG A 41 9.25 13.03 -7.02
C ARG A 41 8.92 14.19 -7.95
N ALA A 42 9.22 14.07 -9.23
CA ALA A 42 8.86 15.10 -10.22
C ALA A 42 7.33 15.30 -10.33
N VAL A 43 6.54 14.27 -10.00
CA VAL A 43 5.07 14.31 -10.02
C VAL A 43 4.49 14.67 -8.66
N PHE A 44 5.26 14.46 -7.59
CA PHE A 44 4.86 14.70 -6.20
C PHE A 44 5.77 15.78 -5.57
N PRO A 45 5.54 17.06 -5.89
CA PRO A 45 6.46 18.14 -5.50
C PRO A 45 6.54 18.39 -3.98
N GLY A 46 5.55 17.93 -3.23
CA GLY A 46 5.52 18.02 -1.76
C GLY A 46 6.42 17.01 -1.05
N ILE A 47 6.90 15.99 -1.73
CA ILE A 47 7.75 14.96 -1.13
C ILE A 47 9.15 15.53 -0.89
N THR A 48 9.61 15.46 0.36
CA THR A 48 11.01 15.79 0.72
C THR A 48 11.90 14.55 0.66
N GLU A 49 11.41 13.43 1.19
CA GLU A 49 12.12 12.15 1.20
C GLU A 49 11.14 10.99 1.21
N VAL A 50 11.50 9.85 0.61
CA VAL A 50 10.79 8.59 0.72
C VAL A 50 11.78 7.48 1.06
N ARG A 51 11.53 6.78 2.16
CA ARG A 51 12.23 5.56 2.51
C ARG A 51 11.58 4.38 1.77
N PRO A 52 12.27 3.71 0.86
CA PRO A 52 11.78 2.43 0.35
C PRO A 52 11.88 1.37 1.46
N TRP A 53 10.88 0.51 1.55
CA TRP A 53 10.86 -0.61 2.48
C TRP A 53 10.42 -1.87 1.74
N ASP A 54 11.25 -2.90 1.79
CA ASP A 54 10.94 -4.20 1.23
C ASP A 54 11.55 -5.32 2.07
N LEU A 55 11.45 -6.57 1.62
CA LEU A 55 11.89 -7.77 2.34
C LEU A 55 13.27 -7.66 3.01
N PRO A 56 14.31 -7.06 2.39
CA PRO A 56 15.60 -6.89 3.05
C PRO A 56 15.58 -5.96 4.25
N ASP A 57 14.61 -5.03 4.33
CA ASP A 57 14.48 -4.06 5.42
C ASP A 57 13.77 -4.66 6.64
N GLY A 58 12.94 -5.67 6.43
CA GLY A 58 12.22 -6.39 7.48
C GLY A 58 10.78 -6.69 7.15
N ASP A 59 10.09 -7.28 8.11
CA ASP A 59 8.67 -7.67 7.98
C ASP A 59 7.77 -6.42 7.91
N ALA A 60 7.11 -6.25 6.77
CA ALA A 60 6.19 -5.14 6.53
C ALA A 60 4.96 -5.16 7.45
N GLN A 61 4.55 -6.33 7.94
CA GLN A 61 3.44 -6.45 8.89
C GLN A 61 3.78 -5.86 10.24
N LEU A 62 5.00 -6.08 10.72
CA LEU A 62 5.41 -5.68 12.07
C LEU A 62 6.08 -4.31 12.12
N MET A 63 6.73 -3.88 11.02
CA MET A 63 7.52 -2.65 10.96
C MET A 63 8.47 -2.50 12.15
N SER A 64 9.13 -3.61 12.51
CA SER A 64 10.04 -3.66 13.65
C SER A 64 11.21 -2.72 13.48
N GLY A 65 11.56 -1.99 14.53
CA GLY A 65 12.65 -1.01 14.51
C GLY A 65 12.28 0.36 13.93
N VAL A 66 11.05 0.52 13.43
CA VAL A 66 10.53 1.84 13.03
C VAL A 66 9.78 2.45 14.20
N ALA A 67 10.22 3.63 14.64
CA ALA A 67 9.60 4.33 15.76
C ALA A 67 8.19 4.87 15.42
N ASP A 68 7.40 5.09 16.44
CA ASP A 68 6.08 5.71 16.31
C ASP A 68 6.19 7.13 15.74
N ASN A 69 5.18 7.56 15.00
CA ASN A 69 5.06 8.93 14.49
C ASN A 69 6.31 9.39 13.72
N THR A 70 6.90 8.52 12.91
CA THR A 70 8.13 8.82 12.17
C THR A 70 7.86 9.54 10.85
N TYR A 71 6.82 9.14 10.12
CA TYR A 71 6.57 9.60 8.75
C TYR A 71 5.36 10.51 8.64
N ASP A 72 5.43 11.49 7.75
CA ASP A 72 4.31 12.38 7.41
C ASP A 72 3.29 11.67 6.54
N PHE A 73 3.72 10.67 5.75
CA PHE A 73 2.83 9.78 5.03
C PHE A 73 3.39 8.35 4.94
N VAL A 74 2.47 7.39 4.79
CA VAL A 74 2.75 5.99 4.52
C VAL A 74 2.08 5.63 3.20
N HIS A 75 2.84 5.08 2.27
CA HIS A 75 2.35 4.56 0.99
C HIS A 75 2.58 3.07 0.90
N SER A 76 1.64 2.37 0.29
CA SER A 76 1.80 0.96 -0.07
C SER A 76 0.92 0.63 -1.26
N SER A 77 1.46 -0.09 -2.23
CA SER A 77 0.73 -0.52 -3.42
C SER A 77 0.96 -2.01 -3.67
N HIS A 78 -0.11 -2.80 -3.59
CA HIS A 78 -0.08 -4.26 -3.79
C HIS A 78 0.89 -4.98 -2.83
N CYS A 79 0.75 -4.69 -1.54
CA CYS A 79 1.52 -5.33 -0.48
C CYS A 79 0.61 -5.89 0.64
N LEU A 80 -0.48 -5.18 0.96
CA LEU A 80 -1.32 -5.54 2.11
C LEU A 80 -1.99 -6.92 1.94
N GLU A 81 -2.30 -7.31 0.71
CA GLU A 81 -2.87 -8.63 0.38
C GLU A 81 -1.92 -9.80 0.64
N HIS A 82 -0.64 -9.53 0.79
CA HIS A 82 0.38 -10.52 1.13
C HIS A 82 0.60 -10.69 2.64
N MET A 83 0.04 -9.81 3.46
CA MET A 83 0.21 -9.86 4.91
C MET A 83 -0.56 -11.05 5.52
N ARG A 84 0.05 -11.69 6.52
CA ARG A 84 -0.58 -12.78 7.27
C ARG A 84 -1.78 -12.27 8.05
N ASP A 85 -1.64 -11.08 8.64
CA ASP A 85 -2.70 -10.34 9.31
C ASP A 85 -2.69 -8.88 8.80
N PRO A 86 -3.61 -8.53 7.89
CA PRO A 86 -3.66 -7.19 7.34
C PRO A 86 -4.08 -6.12 8.37
N TYR A 87 -4.81 -6.50 9.42
CA TYR A 87 -5.19 -5.57 10.48
C TYR A 87 -4.01 -5.23 11.38
N GLU A 88 -3.16 -6.21 11.71
CA GLU A 88 -1.91 -5.97 12.43
C GLU A 88 -0.98 -5.09 11.58
N ALA A 89 -0.85 -5.37 10.28
CA ALA A 89 -0.08 -4.55 9.36
C ALA A 89 -0.58 -3.10 9.36
N MET A 90 -1.89 -2.89 9.16
CA MET A 90 -2.49 -1.55 9.18
C MET A 90 -2.29 -0.84 10.51
N SER A 91 -2.40 -1.54 11.63
CA SER A 91 -2.14 -0.97 12.96
C SER A 91 -0.70 -0.46 13.10
N ASN A 92 0.28 -1.22 12.60
CA ASN A 92 1.67 -0.79 12.59
C ASN A 92 1.93 0.36 11.60
N TRP A 93 1.28 0.35 10.42
CA TRP A 93 1.40 1.45 9.45
C TRP A 93 0.81 2.74 10.00
N ILE A 94 -0.31 2.65 10.74
CA ILE A 94 -0.89 3.79 11.48
C ILE A 94 0.07 4.27 12.56
N ARG A 95 0.66 3.36 13.34
CA ARG A 95 1.60 3.68 14.42
C ARG A 95 2.80 4.51 13.95
N ILE A 96 3.37 4.16 12.80
CA ILE A 96 4.55 4.85 12.26
C ILE A 96 4.22 6.15 11.54
N CYS A 97 2.95 6.38 11.20
CA CYS A 97 2.46 7.63 10.61
C CYS A 97 2.24 8.67 11.71
N ARG A 98 2.65 9.91 11.46
CA ARG A 98 2.40 11.03 12.37
C ARG A 98 0.92 11.39 12.43
N PRO A 99 0.42 11.86 13.58
CA PRO A 99 -0.91 12.44 13.65
C PRO A 99 -1.09 13.54 12.61
N GLY A 100 -2.20 13.49 11.86
CA GLY A 100 -2.47 14.42 10.75
C GLY A 100 -1.81 14.04 9.42
N GLY A 101 -1.01 12.98 9.42
CA GLY A 101 -0.44 12.41 8.19
C GLY A 101 -1.45 11.56 7.41
N TYR A 102 -1.02 11.05 6.27
CA TYR A 102 -1.85 10.24 5.39
C TYR A 102 -1.29 8.83 5.22
N ILE A 103 -2.22 7.87 5.14
CA ILE A 103 -1.90 6.49 4.76
C ILE A 103 -2.64 6.22 3.46
N VAL A 104 -1.88 5.93 2.40
CA VAL A 104 -2.41 5.68 1.07
C VAL A 104 -2.07 4.25 0.68
N VAL A 105 -3.08 3.40 0.66
CA VAL A 105 -2.92 1.97 0.36
C VAL A 105 -3.73 1.62 -0.88
N THR A 106 -3.09 0.93 -1.80
CA THR A 106 -3.74 0.34 -2.98
C THR A 106 -3.68 -1.17 -2.87
N VAL A 107 -4.84 -1.80 -2.95
CA VAL A 107 -5.00 -3.26 -2.97
C VAL A 107 -5.75 -3.69 -4.24
N PRO A 108 -5.53 -4.92 -4.74
CA PRO A 108 -6.31 -5.43 -5.86
C PRO A 108 -7.75 -5.70 -5.43
N GLU A 109 -8.71 -5.28 -6.24
CA GLU A 109 -10.12 -5.64 -6.05
C GLU A 109 -10.34 -7.10 -6.51
N GLU A 110 -11.09 -7.88 -5.72
CA GLU A 110 -11.16 -9.33 -5.88
C GLU A 110 -11.77 -9.80 -7.20
N ASP A 111 -12.81 -9.13 -7.70
CA ASP A 111 -13.43 -9.52 -8.96
C ASP A 111 -12.55 -9.17 -10.16
N LEU A 112 -11.81 -8.08 -10.06
CA LEU A 112 -10.94 -7.61 -11.14
C LEU A 112 -9.63 -8.37 -11.20
N TYR A 113 -9.08 -8.75 -10.04
CA TYR A 113 -7.79 -9.43 -9.99
C TYR A 113 -7.94 -10.94 -9.94
N GLU A 114 -8.66 -11.46 -8.96
CA GLU A 114 -8.80 -12.93 -8.74
C GLU A 114 -9.85 -13.57 -9.66
N GLN A 115 -10.78 -12.78 -10.18
CA GLN A 115 -11.78 -13.18 -11.17
C GLN A 115 -12.62 -14.40 -10.76
N GLY A 116 -12.96 -14.50 -9.47
CA GLY A 116 -13.78 -15.59 -8.93
C GLY A 116 -13.01 -16.85 -8.54
N HIS A 117 -11.69 -16.83 -8.55
CA HIS A 117 -10.85 -17.99 -8.24
C HIS A 117 -10.04 -17.79 -6.96
N TRP A 118 -10.17 -18.73 -6.03
CA TRP A 118 -9.36 -18.81 -4.83
C TRP A 118 -8.93 -20.27 -4.56
N PRO A 119 -7.66 -20.56 -4.20
CA PRO A 119 -6.50 -19.65 -4.09
C PRO A 119 -6.17 -18.92 -5.39
N SER A 120 -5.50 -17.75 -5.26
CA SER A 120 -5.15 -16.91 -6.40
C SER A 120 -4.40 -17.68 -7.48
N GLN A 121 -4.87 -17.56 -8.72
CA GLN A 121 -4.21 -18.16 -9.89
C GLN A 121 -3.14 -17.23 -10.48
N TYR A 122 -3.21 -15.93 -10.14
CA TYR A 122 -2.32 -14.91 -10.70
C TYR A 122 -1.15 -14.57 -9.79
N ASN A 123 -1.35 -14.71 -8.47
CA ASN A 123 -0.29 -14.55 -7.49
C ASN A 123 -0.52 -15.47 -6.29
N HIS A 124 0.25 -16.55 -6.24
CA HIS A 124 0.12 -17.58 -5.19
C HIS A 124 0.48 -17.11 -3.77
N ASP A 125 1.09 -15.93 -3.64
CA ASP A 125 1.42 -15.35 -2.34
C ASP A 125 0.32 -14.44 -1.77
N HIS A 126 -0.78 -14.20 -2.50
CA HIS A 126 -1.94 -13.52 -1.94
C HIS A 126 -2.54 -14.34 -0.79
N LYS A 127 -2.75 -13.70 0.35
CA LYS A 127 -3.31 -14.29 1.57
C LYS A 127 -4.73 -13.82 1.83
N THR A 128 -5.08 -12.66 1.27
CA THR A 128 -6.41 -12.05 1.39
C THR A 128 -6.87 -11.49 0.05
N THR A 129 -8.16 -11.39 -0.13
CA THR A 129 -8.80 -10.66 -1.22
C THR A 129 -9.51 -9.43 -0.67
N TRP A 130 -9.76 -8.44 -1.52
CA TRP A 130 -10.30 -7.15 -1.07
C TRP A 130 -11.48 -6.72 -1.92
N THR A 131 -12.47 -6.14 -1.27
CA THR A 131 -13.63 -5.58 -1.94
C THR A 131 -14.08 -4.27 -1.30
N ILE A 132 -14.77 -3.45 -2.09
CA ILE A 132 -15.41 -2.21 -1.64
C ILE A 132 -16.90 -2.34 -1.89
N ALA A 133 -17.71 -2.02 -0.87
CA ALA A 133 -19.17 -1.91 -0.99
C ALA A 133 -19.93 -3.18 -1.44
N LYS A 134 -19.39 -4.38 -1.23
CA LYS A 134 -20.14 -5.63 -1.39
C LYS A 134 -20.73 -6.05 -0.05
N GLU A 135 -22.00 -6.52 -0.09
CA GLU A 135 -22.65 -7.13 1.08
C GLU A 135 -22.13 -8.56 1.34
N SER A 136 -21.65 -9.23 0.30
CA SER A 136 -21.13 -10.59 0.37
C SER A 136 -20.05 -10.82 -0.68
N SER A 137 -19.13 -11.71 -0.37
CA SER A 137 -18.05 -12.12 -1.27
C SER A 137 -18.10 -13.63 -1.53
N TRP A 138 -17.64 -14.01 -2.72
CA TRP A 138 -17.37 -15.40 -3.08
C TRP A 138 -16.07 -15.92 -2.46
N SER A 139 -15.16 -15.02 -2.06
CA SER A 139 -13.87 -15.38 -1.51
C SER A 139 -13.96 -15.72 -0.02
N PRO A 140 -13.34 -16.83 0.44
CA PRO A 140 -13.32 -17.19 1.86
C PRO A 140 -12.41 -16.32 2.72
N VAL A 141 -11.57 -15.48 2.09
CA VAL A 141 -10.58 -14.61 2.73
C VAL A 141 -10.78 -13.14 2.38
N SER A 142 -11.98 -12.79 1.95
CA SER A 142 -12.33 -11.43 1.57
C SER A 142 -12.27 -10.48 2.77
N GLN A 143 -11.70 -9.33 2.51
CA GLN A 143 -11.69 -8.18 3.42
C GLN A 143 -12.50 -7.05 2.80
N SER A 144 -13.24 -6.31 3.63
CA SER A 144 -14.02 -5.15 3.22
C SER A 144 -13.37 -3.87 3.73
N VAL A 145 -13.34 -2.87 2.88
CA VAL A 145 -12.83 -1.52 3.20
C VAL A 145 -13.98 -0.56 3.30
#